data_ee89fd79e2c026cc64f16d1944fdca9d
#
_entry.id   ee89fd79e2c026cc64f16d1944fdca9d
#
_cell.length_a   1.000
_cell.length_b   1.000
_cell.length_c   1.000
_cell.angle_alpha   90.00
_cell.angle_beta   90.00
_cell.angle_gamma   90.00
#
_symmetry.space_group_name_H-M   'P 1'
#
loop_
_entity.id
_entity.type
_entity.pdbx_description
1 polymer ?
#
loop_
_entity_poly.entity_id
_entity_poly.type
_entity_poly.pdbx_seq_one_letter_code
_entity_poly.pdbx_strand_id
1 'polypeptide(L)'
;TVVISWILPTFEPQKTPVLENNMTGGSYHGYATTDYYKVDPRFGTNEEYKQLIEKSHTRGIKIVMDMIFNHCGVEHIWIKDMPCKDWFNNPDHENNFVQTSFKLTPHVDPYASKYDFSQMNDGWFVTAMPDLNQKNPHVYRYLVQNSFWWIEYADIDGIRMDTYPYADYDAMSNWMKELNEEYPNYNTVGETWVTEPAYTAWWQKDSKLSAPKNSNLKTVMDFSFYDKINIAKTEETETWFKGLDRVYNSFVYDFLYPNPESVLA
;
A
#
# COMPACT_ATOMS: atom_id res chain seq x y z
N THR A 1 3.81 4.12 26.91
CA THR A 1 2.96 4.33 25.72
C THR A 1 3.85 4.87 24.63
N VAL A 2 3.93 4.21 23.50
CA VAL A 2 4.66 4.71 22.32
C VAL A 2 3.68 5.55 21.52
N VAL A 3 4.05 6.77 21.15
CA VAL A 3 3.27 7.62 20.26
C VAL A 3 3.81 7.43 18.85
N ILE A 4 2.94 7.08 17.91
CA ILE A 4 3.28 6.91 16.50
C ILE A 4 2.54 7.98 15.71
N SER A 5 3.22 8.66 14.83
CA SER A 5 2.60 9.55 13.84
C SER A 5 2.81 8.95 12.45
N TRP A 6 1.70 8.66 11.77
CA TRP A 6 1.71 8.31 10.37
C TRP A 6 1.60 9.60 9.55
N ILE A 7 2.56 9.80 8.66
CA ILE A 7 2.61 10.95 7.77
C ILE A 7 2.23 10.45 6.37
N LEU A 8 1.20 11.05 5.80
CA LEU A 8 0.73 10.79 4.43
C LEU A 8 1.88 10.89 3.41
N PRO A 9 1.71 10.42 2.17
CA PRO A 9 2.77 10.42 1.18
C PRO A 9 3.48 11.75 1.12
N THR A 10 4.78 11.71 1.39
CA THR A 10 5.64 12.89 1.43
C THR A 10 6.39 13.12 0.13
N PHE A 11 6.26 12.20 -0.83
CA PHE A 11 6.93 12.32 -2.13
C PHE A 11 6.40 13.48 -2.96
N GLU A 12 7.28 14.05 -3.81
CA GLU A 12 6.87 15.08 -4.77
C GLU A 12 5.78 14.54 -5.71
N PRO A 13 4.54 15.07 -5.65
CA PRO A 13 3.44 14.60 -6.48
C PRO A 13 3.36 15.37 -7.78
N GLN A 14 2.57 14.83 -8.72
CA GLN A 14 2.26 15.54 -9.95
C GLN A 14 1.49 16.83 -9.68
N LYS A 15 1.74 17.85 -10.50
CA LYS A 15 1.22 19.21 -10.34
C LYS A 15 0.04 19.52 -11.25
N THR A 16 0.02 18.92 -12.44
CA THR A 16 -1.06 19.14 -13.41
C THR A 16 -2.37 18.54 -12.88
N PRO A 17 -3.46 19.32 -12.89
CA PRO A 17 -4.78 18.79 -12.54
C PRO A 17 -5.22 17.67 -13.48
N VAL A 18 -5.77 16.62 -12.90
CA VAL A 18 -6.35 15.49 -13.63
C VAL A 18 -7.80 15.26 -13.20
N LEU A 19 -8.54 14.56 -14.02
CA LEU A 19 -9.91 14.18 -13.73
C LEU A 19 -9.90 12.85 -12.97
N GLU A 20 -10.27 12.88 -11.69
CA GLU A 20 -10.45 11.69 -10.85
C GLU A 20 -11.84 11.72 -10.23
N ASN A 21 -12.59 10.62 -10.31
CA ASN A 21 -13.94 10.52 -9.76
C ASN A 21 -14.88 11.69 -10.13
N ASN A 22 -14.82 12.13 -11.40
CA ASN A 22 -15.56 13.28 -11.94
C ASN A 22 -15.19 14.64 -11.31
N MET A 23 -14.08 14.74 -10.59
CA MET A 23 -13.53 15.98 -10.05
C MET A 23 -12.18 16.27 -10.68
N THR A 24 -11.99 17.50 -11.17
CA THR A 24 -10.69 17.96 -11.65
C THR A 24 -9.91 18.55 -10.49
N GLY A 25 -8.74 17.98 -10.22
CA GLY A 25 -7.86 18.43 -9.14
C GLY A 25 -6.41 18.02 -9.35
N GLY A 26 -5.49 18.69 -8.67
CA GLY A 26 -4.11 18.21 -8.56
C GLY A 26 -4.04 17.02 -7.60
N SER A 27 -2.91 16.30 -7.64
CA SER A 27 -2.62 15.20 -6.71
C SER A 27 -2.36 15.73 -5.29
N TYR A 28 -3.39 16.34 -4.66
CA TYR A 28 -3.30 16.91 -3.31
C TYR A 28 -2.97 15.84 -2.26
N HIS A 29 -3.40 14.62 -2.50
CA HIS A 29 -3.18 13.46 -1.64
C HIS A 29 -1.75 12.93 -1.66
N GLY A 30 -0.93 13.27 -2.68
CA GLY A 30 0.47 12.86 -2.80
C GLY A 30 0.72 11.48 -3.44
N TYR A 31 -0.33 10.69 -3.76
CA TYR A 31 -0.15 9.32 -4.28
C TYR A 31 0.28 9.24 -5.76
N ALA A 32 0.16 10.30 -6.55
CA ALA A 32 0.71 10.34 -7.92
C ALA A 32 2.15 10.88 -7.90
N THR A 33 3.09 10.08 -7.42
CA THR A 33 4.49 10.42 -7.17
C THR A 33 5.25 10.71 -8.47
N THR A 34 5.99 11.81 -8.50
CA THR A 34 6.88 12.18 -9.63
C THR A 34 8.36 12.08 -9.31
N ASP A 35 8.73 11.97 -8.04
CA ASP A 35 10.10 11.72 -7.58
C ASP A 35 10.07 10.99 -6.23
N TYR A 36 10.56 9.75 -6.20
CA TYR A 36 10.58 8.91 -5.01
C TYR A 36 11.67 9.26 -3.99
N TYR A 37 12.63 10.11 -4.37
CA TYR A 37 13.74 10.53 -3.52
C TYR A 37 13.61 11.96 -3.02
N LYS A 38 12.44 12.59 -3.25
CA LYS A 38 12.21 13.98 -2.92
C LYS A 38 10.90 14.19 -2.19
N VAL A 39 10.99 14.96 -1.12
CA VAL A 39 9.81 15.40 -0.37
C VAL A 39 9.02 16.42 -1.20
N ASP A 40 7.70 16.39 -1.08
CA ASP A 40 6.81 17.38 -1.66
C ASP A 40 7.22 18.80 -1.22
N PRO A 41 7.54 19.69 -2.15
CA PRO A 41 8.01 21.04 -1.83
C PRO A 41 6.96 21.89 -1.10
N ARG A 42 5.68 21.46 -1.07
CA ARG A 42 4.65 22.10 -0.24
C ARG A 42 4.88 21.88 1.26
N PHE A 43 5.56 20.79 1.63
CA PHE A 43 5.89 20.44 3.02
C PHE A 43 7.30 20.84 3.41
N GLY A 44 8.19 21.06 2.44
CA GLY A 44 9.57 21.44 2.67
C GLY A 44 10.56 20.65 1.84
N THR A 45 11.75 20.49 2.39
CA THR A 45 12.88 19.80 1.77
C THR A 45 13.15 18.46 2.46
N ASN A 46 13.94 17.58 1.84
CA ASN A 46 14.38 16.34 2.47
C ASN A 46 15.07 16.59 3.82
N GLU A 47 15.86 17.65 3.91
CA GLU A 47 16.56 18.01 5.15
C GLU A 47 15.57 18.47 6.26
N GLU A 48 14.55 19.25 5.90
CA GLU A 48 13.50 19.64 6.86
C GLU A 48 12.67 18.44 7.31
N TYR A 49 12.42 17.48 6.43
CA TYR A 49 11.74 16.23 6.79
C TYR A 49 12.59 15.40 7.77
N LYS A 50 13.89 15.27 7.53
CA LYS A 50 14.83 14.63 8.46
C LYS A 50 14.83 15.33 9.82
N GLN A 51 14.89 16.66 9.85
CA GLN A 51 14.81 17.44 11.09
C GLN A 51 13.48 17.26 11.83
N LEU A 52 12.36 17.10 11.10
CA LEU A 52 11.06 16.77 11.70
C LEU A 52 11.14 15.45 12.45
N ILE A 53 11.73 14.42 11.85
CA ILE A 53 11.89 13.09 12.46
C ILE A 53 12.78 13.16 13.70
N GLU A 54 13.94 13.78 13.58
CA GLU A 54 14.86 13.99 14.71
C GLU A 54 14.17 14.69 15.92
N LYS A 55 13.39 15.76 15.63
CA LYS A 55 12.62 16.47 16.67
C LYS A 55 11.48 15.62 17.25
N SER A 56 10.90 14.75 16.46
CA SER A 56 9.86 13.81 16.88
C SER A 56 10.46 12.77 17.84
N HIS A 57 11.61 12.20 17.51
CA HIS A 57 12.34 11.26 18.34
C HIS A 57 12.71 11.85 19.71
N THR A 58 13.14 13.13 19.77
CA THR A 58 13.41 13.81 21.07
C THR A 58 12.18 13.92 21.97
N ARG A 59 10.97 13.73 21.41
CA ARG A 59 9.69 13.73 22.13
C ARG A 59 9.09 12.34 22.31
N GLY A 60 9.83 11.30 21.94
CA GLY A 60 9.36 9.90 22.00
C GLY A 60 8.28 9.57 20.98
N ILE A 61 8.18 10.35 19.89
CA ILE A 61 7.23 10.11 18.78
C ILE A 61 7.98 9.38 17.68
N LYS A 62 7.40 8.26 17.23
CA LYS A 62 7.87 7.48 16.08
C LYS A 62 7.17 7.93 14.79
N ILE A 63 7.91 7.94 13.70
CA ILE A 63 7.40 8.38 12.39
C ILE A 63 7.28 7.20 11.44
N VAL A 64 6.07 6.99 10.92
CA VAL A 64 5.79 6.01 9.85
C VAL A 64 5.63 6.77 8.53
N MET A 65 6.44 6.43 7.55
CA MET A 65 6.39 7.01 6.20
C MET A 65 5.46 6.19 5.31
N ASP A 66 4.62 6.90 4.56
CA ASP A 66 3.78 6.29 3.53
C ASP A 66 4.59 6.11 2.24
N MET A 67 4.61 4.90 1.70
CA MET A 67 5.31 4.56 0.46
C MET A 67 4.38 3.90 -0.55
N ILE A 68 4.69 4.06 -1.83
CA ILE A 68 3.86 3.62 -2.94
C ILE A 68 4.73 2.83 -3.92
N PHE A 69 4.54 1.48 -3.96
CA PHE A 69 5.29 0.61 -4.88
C PHE A 69 4.49 0.24 -6.13
N ASN A 70 3.17 0.40 -6.07
CA ASN A 70 2.29 -0.02 -7.14
C ASN A 70 2.39 0.88 -8.38
N HIS A 71 2.39 2.19 -8.22
CA HIS A 71 2.27 3.15 -9.32
C HIS A 71 3.07 4.43 -9.07
N CYS A 72 3.26 5.22 -10.11
CA CYS A 72 3.76 6.60 -10.01
C CYS A 72 2.75 7.59 -10.60
N GLY A 73 3.11 8.87 -10.72
CA GLY A 73 2.32 9.87 -11.45
C GLY A 73 2.72 9.95 -12.92
N VAL A 74 1.80 10.35 -13.82
CA VAL A 74 2.12 10.53 -15.27
C VAL A 74 3.11 11.66 -15.56
N GLU A 75 3.39 12.54 -14.61
CA GLU A 75 4.44 13.55 -14.74
C GLU A 75 5.83 13.04 -14.35
N HIS A 76 5.92 11.77 -13.87
CA HIS A 76 7.22 11.17 -13.60
C HIS A 76 8.06 11.12 -14.88
N ILE A 77 9.36 11.39 -14.75
CA ILE A 77 10.28 11.43 -15.91
C ILE A 77 10.25 10.13 -16.73
N TRP A 78 9.98 9.01 -16.10
CA TRP A 78 9.88 7.69 -16.75
C TRP A 78 8.81 7.60 -17.86
N ILE A 79 7.79 8.46 -17.84
CA ILE A 79 6.78 8.50 -18.90
C ILE A 79 7.38 9.02 -20.21
N LYS A 80 8.34 9.96 -20.13
CA LYS A 80 9.01 10.56 -21.29
C LYS A 80 10.30 9.82 -21.66
N ASP A 81 10.97 9.26 -20.66
CA ASP A 81 12.26 8.58 -20.81
C ASP A 81 12.23 7.29 -19.99
N MET A 82 11.58 6.28 -20.54
CA MET A 82 11.38 4.99 -19.89
C MET A 82 12.71 4.22 -19.87
N PRO A 83 13.21 3.80 -18.69
CA PRO A 83 14.51 3.11 -18.59
C PRO A 83 14.60 1.81 -19.38
N CYS A 84 13.48 1.08 -19.51
CA CYS A 84 13.34 -0.09 -20.37
C CYS A 84 11.87 -0.32 -20.75
N LYS A 85 11.62 -1.11 -21.81
CA LYS A 85 10.30 -1.25 -22.44
C LYS A 85 9.20 -1.82 -21.55
N ASP A 86 9.57 -2.55 -20.51
CA ASP A 86 8.69 -3.22 -19.55
C ASP A 86 8.76 -2.62 -18.14
N TRP A 87 9.05 -1.31 -18.07
CA TRP A 87 9.04 -0.54 -16.81
C TRP A 87 7.65 -0.41 -16.22
N PHE A 88 6.65 -0.24 -17.07
CA PHE A 88 5.24 -0.18 -16.73
C PHE A 88 4.48 -1.39 -17.25
N ASN A 89 3.45 -1.79 -16.53
CA ASN A 89 2.40 -2.64 -17.07
C ASN A 89 1.53 -1.82 -18.04
N ASN A 90 1.07 -2.43 -19.12
CA ASN A 90 0.27 -1.78 -20.16
C ASN A 90 0.84 -0.43 -20.66
N PRO A 91 2.07 -0.40 -21.19
CA PRO A 91 2.74 0.85 -21.57
C PRO A 91 2.08 1.58 -22.75
N ASP A 92 1.23 0.92 -23.54
CA ASP A 92 0.43 1.52 -24.66
C ASP A 92 -0.90 2.13 -24.16
N HIS A 93 -0.85 2.80 -23.03
CA HIS A 93 -2.03 3.36 -22.36
C HIS A 93 -2.74 4.46 -23.16
N GLU A 94 -2.05 5.16 -24.06
CA GLU A 94 -2.64 6.21 -24.89
C GLU A 94 -3.67 5.64 -25.89
N ASN A 95 -3.43 4.42 -26.39
CA ASN A 95 -4.29 3.76 -27.36
C ASN A 95 -5.16 2.68 -26.71
N ASN A 96 -4.70 2.09 -25.63
CA ASN A 96 -5.34 0.95 -24.98
C ASN A 96 -5.22 1.03 -23.46
N PHE A 97 -5.94 1.97 -22.83
CA PHE A 97 -5.96 2.10 -21.39
C PHE A 97 -6.64 0.90 -20.72
N VAL A 98 -5.92 0.22 -19.85
CA VAL A 98 -6.41 -0.90 -19.04
C VAL A 98 -6.46 -0.46 -17.59
N GLN A 99 -7.66 -0.24 -17.07
CA GLN A 99 -7.87 0.07 -15.65
C GLN A 99 -7.86 -1.22 -14.82
N THR A 100 -7.32 -1.14 -13.60
CA THR A 100 -7.44 -2.26 -12.65
C THR A 100 -8.91 -2.57 -12.38
N SER A 101 -9.23 -3.84 -12.18
CA SER A 101 -10.59 -4.26 -11.83
C SER A 101 -10.99 -3.85 -10.42
N PHE A 102 -10.06 -3.41 -9.58
CA PHE A 102 -10.22 -3.15 -8.13
C PHE A 102 -10.74 -4.35 -7.32
N LYS A 103 -10.77 -5.54 -7.93
CA LYS A 103 -11.22 -6.77 -7.28
C LYS A 103 -10.02 -7.54 -6.78
N LEU A 104 -9.80 -7.57 -5.47
CA LEU A 104 -8.66 -8.26 -4.85
C LEU A 104 -8.87 -9.76 -4.65
N THR A 105 -10.09 -10.26 -4.90
CA THR A 105 -10.43 -11.68 -4.78
C THR A 105 -9.58 -12.64 -5.62
N PRO A 106 -9.04 -12.28 -6.82
CA PRO A 106 -8.22 -13.20 -7.59
C PRO A 106 -6.98 -13.75 -6.86
N HIS A 107 -6.47 -13.06 -5.85
CA HIS A 107 -5.36 -13.55 -5.03
C HIS A 107 -5.73 -14.80 -4.22
N VAL A 108 -6.95 -14.89 -3.74
CA VAL A 108 -7.41 -15.94 -2.82
C VAL A 108 -8.38 -16.92 -3.46
N ASP A 109 -8.91 -16.59 -4.64
CA ASP A 109 -9.84 -17.44 -5.38
C ASP A 109 -9.08 -18.54 -6.17
N PRO A 110 -9.20 -19.83 -5.80
CA PRO A 110 -8.52 -20.90 -6.49
C PRO A 110 -9.03 -21.13 -7.93
N TYR A 111 -10.13 -20.49 -8.30
CA TYR A 111 -10.75 -20.59 -9.62
C TYR A 111 -10.55 -19.33 -10.46
N ALA A 112 -9.85 -18.32 -9.94
CA ALA A 112 -9.56 -17.10 -10.69
C ALA A 112 -8.80 -17.42 -11.98
N SER A 113 -9.24 -16.83 -13.09
CA SER A 113 -8.53 -16.95 -14.34
C SER A 113 -7.27 -16.07 -14.34
N LYS A 114 -6.29 -16.42 -15.20
CA LYS A 114 -5.13 -15.55 -15.43
C LYS A 114 -5.52 -14.16 -15.91
N TYR A 115 -6.62 -14.06 -16.64
CA TYR A 115 -7.14 -12.78 -17.10
C TYR A 115 -7.64 -11.92 -15.92
N ASP A 116 -8.45 -12.50 -15.03
CA ASP A 116 -8.94 -11.76 -13.84
C ASP A 116 -7.79 -11.28 -12.96
N PHE A 117 -6.77 -12.14 -12.78
CA PHE A 117 -5.58 -11.78 -12.04
C PHE A 117 -4.81 -10.63 -12.70
N SER A 118 -4.56 -10.70 -14.02
CA SER A 118 -3.84 -9.64 -14.72
C SER A 118 -4.62 -8.33 -14.78
N GLN A 119 -5.95 -8.38 -14.91
CA GLN A 119 -6.81 -7.20 -14.85
C GLN A 119 -6.74 -6.49 -13.49
N MET A 120 -6.54 -7.22 -12.42
CA MET A 120 -6.40 -6.66 -11.08
C MET A 120 -4.97 -6.13 -10.87
N ASN A 121 -3.96 -6.96 -11.15
CA ASN A 121 -2.57 -6.73 -10.74
C ASN A 121 -1.78 -5.85 -11.73
N ASP A 122 -2.11 -5.89 -13.01
CA ASP A 122 -1.33 -5.20 -14.05
C ASP A 122 -2.10 -3.97 -14.62
N GLY A 123 -3.28 -3.64 -14.09
CA GLY A 123 -4.09 -2.50 -14.52
C GLY A 123 -3.74 -1.22 -13.77
N TRP A 124 -3.84 -0.08 -14.44
CA TRP A 124 -3.62 1.23 -13.81
C TRP A 124 -4.82 1.62 -12.94
N PHE A 125 -4.57 2.31 -11.84
CA PHE A 125 -5.65 2.85 -10.98
C PHE A 125 -6.53 3.83 -11.72
N VAL A 126 -5.91 4.85 -12.27
CA VAL A 126 -6.51 5.85 -13.15
C VAL A 126 -5.49 6.23 -14.23
N THR A 127 -5.90 6.96 -15.25
CA THR A 127 -5.01 7.43 -16.32
C THR A 127 -3.80 8.25 -15.81
N ALA A 128 -3.93 8.87 -14.64
CA ALA A 128 -2.89 9.68 -14.00
C ALA A 128 -1.91 8.88 -13.13
N MET A 129 -2.15 7.57 -12.92
CA MET A 129 -1.36 6.70 -12.05
C MET A 129 -0.86 5.45 -12.80
N PRO A 130 0.22 5.58 -13.59
CA PRO A 130 0.86 4.49 -14.31
C PRO A 130 1.30 3.37 -13.38
N ASP A 131 0.89 2.15 -13.68
CA ASP A 131 1.22 0.97 -12.91
C ASP A 131 2.64 0.49 -13.21
N LEU A 132 3.45 0.34 -12.16
CA LEU A 132 4.85 -0.10 -12.26
C LEU A 132 4.92 -1.62 -12.38
N ASN A 133 5.76 -2.12 -13.27
CA ASN A 133 5.98 -3.55 -13.42
C ASN A 133 7.02 -4.07 -12.42
N GLN A 134 6.61 -4.45 -11.22
CA GLN A 134 7.51 -4.95 -10.18
C GLN A 134 8.12 -6.32 -10.53
N LYS A 135 7.62 -7.04 -11.56
CA LYS A 135 8.23 -8.25 -12.12
C LYS A 135 9.55 -7.93 -12.85
N ASN A 136 9.71 -6.69 -13.31
CA ASN A 136 10.97 -6.22 -13.87
C ASN A 136 12.00 -6.05 -12.74
N PRO A 137 13.17 -6.70 -12.81
CA PRO A 137 14.16 -6.68 -11.75
C PRO A 137 14.76 -5.28 -11.48
N HIS A 138 14.75 -4.38 -12.46
CA HIS A 138 15.24 -3.01 -12.30
C HIS A 138 14.22 -2.15 -11.56
N VAL A 139 12.93 -2.27 -11.89
CA VAL A 139 11.82 -1.61 -11.14
C VAL A 139 11.85 -2.09 -9.70
N TYR A 140 11.85 -3.40 -9.49
CA TYR A 140 11.92 -4.02 -8.17
C TYR A 140 13.10 -3.47 -7.36
N ARG A 141 14.32 -3.53 -7.93
CA ARG A 141 15.53 -3.08 -7.23
C ARG A 141 15.48 -1.59 -6.91
N TYR A 142 14.98 -0.77 -7.81
CA TYR A 142 14.81 0.67 -7.56
C TYR A 142 13.90 0.93 -6.36
N LEU A 143 12.75 0.27 -6.29
CA LEU A 143 11.78 0.44 -5.20
C LEU A 143 12.33 -0.06 -3.85
N VAL A 144 12.99 -1.22 -3.84
CA VAL A 144 13.66 -1.74 -2.63
C VAL A 144 14.73 -0.77 -2.13
N GLN A 145 15.62 -0.31 -3.03
CA GLN A 145 16.67 0.65 -2.65
C GLN A 145 16.09 1.98 -2.18
N ASN A 146 14.98 2.43 -2.75
CA ASN A 146 14.30 3.63 -2.30
C ASN A 146 13.81 3.50 -0.86
N SER A 147 13.18 2.37 -0.49
CA SER A 147 12.72 2.18 0.88
C SER A 147 13.89 2.15 1.88
N PHE A 148 14.97 1.46 1.55
CA PHE A 148 16.15 1.40 2.40
C PHE A 148 16.84 2.78 2.53
N TRP A 149 16.89 3.53 1.43
CA TRP A 149 17.46 4.87 1.43
C TRP A 149 16.71 5.82 2.39
N TRP A 150 15.38 5.77 2.43
CA TRP A 150 14.61 6.59 3.36
C TRP A 150 14.80 6.17 4.82
N ILE A 151 14.94 4.87 5.09
CA ILE A 151 15.27 4.38 6.42
C ILE A 151 16.61 4.95 6.88
N GLU A 152 17.65 4.82 6.06
CA GLU A 152 19.01 5.26 6.40
C GLU A 152 19.16 6.78 6.39
N TYR A 153 18.55 7.46 5.43
CA TYR A 153 18.68 8.93 5.28
C TYR A 153 17.93 9.68 6.38
N ALA A 154 16.71 9.29 6.64
CA ALA A 154 15.79 10.06 7.49
C ALA A 154 15.52 9.42 8.85
N ASP A 155 15.99 8.18 9.10
CA ASP A 155 15.75 7.42 10.33
C ASP A 155 14.25 7.24 10.63
N ILE A 156 13.45 6.92 9.58
CA ILE A 156 12.03 6.61 9.74
C ILE A 156 11.84 5.32 10.54
N ASP A 157 10.83 5.27 11.40
CA ASP A 157 10.59 4.15 12.32
C ASP A 157 9.75 3.01 11.74
N GLY A 158 9.05 3.28 10.64
CA GLY A 158 8.20 2.30 10.00
C GLY A 158 7.75 2.76 8.61
N ILE A 159 7.21 1.82 7.85
CA ILE A 159 6.63 2.06 6.53
C ILE A 159 5.17 1.62 6.53
N ARG A 160 4.28 2.49 6.07
CA ARG A 160 2.97 2.09 5.57
C ARG A 160 3.08 1.94 4.07
N MET A 161 2.83 0.75 3.55
CA MET A 161 2.85 0.50 2.11
C MET A 161 1.46 0.59 1.52
N ASP A 162 1.27 1.62 0.72
CA ASP A 162 0.03 1.91 0.00
C ASP A 162 -0.32 0.80 -0.98
N THR A 163 -1.61 0.57 -1.16
CA THR A 163 -2.17 -0.34 -2.18
C THR A 163 -1.47 -1.70 -2.27
N TYR A 164 -1.06 -2.25 -1.11
CA TYR A 164 -0.21 -3.44 -1.00
C TYR A 164 -0.64 -4.63 -1.88
N PRO A 165 -1.95 -4.99 -1.97
CA PRO A 165 -2.40 -6.13 -2.75
C PRO A 165 -2.40 -5.93 -4.27
N TYR A 166 -2.18 -4.72 -4.76
CA TYR A 166 -2.19 -4.44 -6.19
C TYR A 166 -0.82 -4.64 -6.84
N ALA A 167 0.26 -4.46 -6.07
CA ALA A 167 1.61 -4.74 -6.54
C ALA A 167 1.86 -6.26 -6.66
N ASP A 168 2.84 -6.64 -7.46
CA ASP A 168 3.19 -8.06 -7.66
C ASP A 168 3.50 -8.76 -6.34
N TYR A 169 2.76 -9.82 -6.04
CA TYR A 169 2.87 -10.56 -4.78
C TYR A 169 4.28 -11.07 -4.51
N ASP A 170 4.95 -11.57 -5.56
CA ASP A 170 6.28 -12.14 -5.43
C ASP A 170 7.33 -11.07 -5.13
N ALA A 171 7.21 -9.91 -5.79
CA ALA A 171 8.06 -8.75 -5.54
C ALA A 171 7.86 -8.22 -4.11
N MET A 172 6.60 -8.07 -3.67
CA MET A 172 6.30 -7.59 -2.32
C MET A 172 6.78 -8.54 -1.23
N SER A 173 6.59 -9.85 -1.43
CA SER A 173 7.10 -10.86 -0.50
C SER A 173 8.64 -10.87 -0.42
N ASN A 174 9.33 -10.70 -1.55
CA ASN A 174 10.79 -10.62 -1.58
C ASN A 174 11.29 -9.32 -0.93
N TRP A 175 10.65 -8.17 -1.21
CA TRP A 175 10.97 -6.91 -0.53
C TRP A 175 10.84 -7.03 0.98
N MET A 176 9.72 -7.59 1.47
CA MET A 176 9.51 -7.81 2.90
C MET A 176 10.53 -8.76 3.51
N LYS A 177 10.99 -9.77 2.74
CA LYS A 177 12.06 -10.66 3.18
C LYS A 177 13.38 -9.90 3.32
N GLU A 178 13.80 -9.16 2.29
CA GLU A 178 15.04 -8.36 2.31
C GLU A 178 14.99 -7.33 3.46
N LEU A 179 13.87 -6.64 3.63
CA LEU A 179 13.69 -5.65 4.70
C LEU A 179 13.79 -6.30 6.10
N ASN A 180 13.15 -7.46 6.30
CA ASN A 180 13.21 -8.16 7.59
C ASN A 180 14.58 -8.76 7.89
N GLU A 181 15.37 -9.11 6.88
CA GLU A 181 16.74 -9.59 7.03
C GLU A 181 17.69 -8.45 7.43
N GLU A 182 17.57 -7.28 6.80
CA GLU A 182 18.40 -6.10 7.08
C GLU A 182 17.99 -5.41 8.39
N TYR A 183 16.68 -5.28 8.63
CA TYR A 183 16.10 -4.61 9.80
C TYR A 183 15.12 -5.53 10.56
N PRO A 184 15.60 -6.52 11.34
CA PRO A 184 14.73 -7.56 11.93
C PRO A 184 13.62 -7.02 12.85
N ASN A 185 13.84 -5.88 13.48
CA ASN A 185 12.89 -5.24 14.41
C ASN A 185 12.06 -4.13 13.75
N TYR A 186 12.26 -3.88 12.46
CA TYR A 186 11.51 -2.87 11.73
C TYR A 186 10.08 -3.32 11.48
N ASN A 187 9.14 -2.40 11.52
CA ASN A 187 7.75 -2.72 11.24
C ASN A 187 7.26 -2.08 9.94
N THR A 188 6.49 -2.86 9.20
CA THR A 188 5.84 -2.42 7.97
C THR A 188 4.38 -2.83 8.03
N VAL A 189 3.48 -1.88 7.83
CA VAL A 189 2.06 -2.15 7.68
C VAL A 189 1.67 -2.07 6.21
N GLY A 190 1.05 -3.12 5.69
CA GLY A 190 0.48 -3.12 4.34
C GLY A 190 -0.97 -2.67 4.34
N GLU A 191 -1.30 -1.73 3.46
CA GLU A 191 -2.70 -1.39 3.22
C GLU A 191 -3.37 -2.52 2.44
N THR A 192 -3.98 -3.43 3.17
CA THR A 192 -4.72 -4.57 2.64
C THR A 192 -6.22 -4.28 2.66
N TRP A 193 -6.68 -3.38 1.78
CA TRP A 193 -8.08 -2.95 1.78
C TRP A 193 -9.00 -4.04 1.26
N VAL A 194 -9.27 -5.00 2.11
CA VAL A 194 -10.22 -6.08 1.92
C VAL A 194 -11.18 -6.11 3.11
N THR A 195 -12.44 -6.44 2.87
CA THR A 195 -13.51 -6.28 3.86
C THR A 195 -13.84 -7.56 4.64
N GLU A 196 -13.09 -8.64 4.40
CA GLU A 196 -13.28 -9.91 5.10
C GLU A 196 -12.00 -10.32 5.86
N PRO A 197 -12.10 -10.70 7.14
CA PRO A 197 -10.94 -11.04 7.98
C PRO A 197 -10.06 -12.14 7.40
N ALA A 198 -10.64 -13.13 6.73
CA ALA A 198 -9.89 -14.20 6.07
C ALA A 198 -8.98 -13.68 4.95
N TYR A 199 -9.43 -12.68 4.19
CA TYR A 199 -8.63 -12.06 3.13
C TYR A 199 -7.50 -11.22 3.71
N THR A 200 -7.77 -10.47 4.78
CA THR A 200 -6.74 -9.71 5.49
C THR A 200 -5.68 -10.63 6.09
N ALA A 201 -6.10 -11.69 6.80
CA ALA A 201 -5.22 -12.68 7.40
C ALA A 201 -4.37 -13.44 6.38
N TRP A 202 -4.85 -13.59 5.14
CA TRP A 202 -4.10 -14.22 4.04
C TRP A 202 -2.81 -13.45 3.72
N TRP A 203 -2.82 -12.13 3.85
CA TRP A 203 -1.65 -11.26 3.60
C TRP A 203 -0.64 -11.24 4.74
N GLN A 204 -0.99 -11.68 5.94
CA GLN A 204 -0.08 -11.62 7.08
C GLN A 204 1.01 -12.70 6.98
N LYS A 205 2.21 -12.36 7.46
CA LYS A 205 3.33 -13.30 7.59
C LYS A 205 2.89 -14.58 8.31
N ASP A 206 3.36 -15.72 7.81
CA ASP A 206 3.07 -17.06 8.36
C ASP A 206 1.60 -17.50 8.29
N SER A 207 0.82 -16.85 7.40
CA SER A 207 -0.58 -17.24 7.15
C SER A 207 -0.71 -18.73 6.80
N LYS A 208 -1.72 -19.38 7.36
CA LYS A 208 -2.08 -20.79 7.09
C LYS A 208 -3.13 -20.91 5.97
N LEU A 209 -3.53 -19.81 5.37
CA LEU A 209 -4.59 -19.70 4.37
C LEU A 209 -4.01 -19.80 2.96
N SER A 210 -3.56 -20.97 2.55
CA SER A 210 -3.22 -21.35 1.15
C SER A 210 -2.52 -20.27 0.29
N ALA A 211 -1.73 -19.38 0.90
CA ALA A 211 -0.94 -18.43 0.13
C ALA A 211 0.17 -19.17 -0.65
N PRO A 212 0.53 -18.70 -1.88
CA PRO A 212 1.51 -19.39 -2.73
C PRO A 212 2.89 -19.45 -2.07
N LYS A 213 3.22 -18.45 -1.27
CA LYS A 213 4.41 -18.38 -0.41
C LYS A 213 4.16 -17.45 0.76
N ASN A 214 5.08 -17.38 1.70
CA ASN A 214 4.98 -16.46 2.82
C ASN A 214 5.07 -15.01 2.33
N SER A 215 4.12 -14.17 2.69
CA SER A 215 4.12 -12.74 2.37
C SER A 215 5.24 -11.97 3.07
N ASN A 216 5.71 -12.49 4.22
CA ASN A 216 6.63 -11.84 5.14
C ASN A 216 6.13 -10.50 5.74
N LEU A 217 4.92 -10.06 5.42
CA LEU A 217 4.31 -8.84 5.93
C LEU A 217 3.86 -9.02 7.38
N LYS A 218 4.48 -8.29 8.31
CA LYS A 218 4.21 -8.44 9.74
C LYS A 218 2.84 -7.90 10.13
N THR A 219 2.49 -6.70 9.66
CA THR A 219 1.28 -5.98 10.07
C THR A 219 0.39 -5.69 8.87
N VAL A 220 -0.89 -5.93 9.04
CA VAL A 220 -1.96 -5.68 8.05
C VAL A 220 -2.96 -4.67 8.60
N MET A 221 -3.66 -3.94 7.72
CA MET A 221 -4.74 -3.03 8.12
C MET A 221 -6.08 -3.74 8.12
N ASP A 222 -6.85 -3.62 9.21
CA ASP A 222 -8.16 -4.25 9.37
C ASP A 222 -9.30 -3.39 8.82
N PHE A 223 -9.46 -3.38 7.52
CA PHE A 223 -10.61 -2.76 6.88
C PHE A 223 -11.94 -3.50 7.12
N SER A 224 -11.87 -4.77 7.53
CA SER A 224 -13.06 -5.53 7.92
C SER A 224 -13.72 -4.91 9.15
N PHE A 225 -12.93 -4.57 10.17
CA PHE A 225 -13.43 -3.88 11.36
C PHE A 225 -14.00 -2.50 10.99
N TYR A 226 -13.28 -1.71 10.19
CA TYR A 226 -13.72 -0.40 9.71
C TYR A 226 -15.07 -0.49 8.98
N ASP A 227 -15.20 -1.44 8.06
CA ASP A 227 -16.44 -1.66 7.31
C ASP A 227 -17.62 -2.02 8.23
N LYS A 228 -17.40 -3.01 9.10
CA LYS A 228 -18.44 -3.48 10.03
C LYS A 228 -18.90 -2.40 11.00
N ILE A 229 -18.00 -1.56 11.53
CA ILE A 229 -18.40 -0.47 12.44
C ILE A 229 -19.16 0.64 11.72
N ASN A 230 -18.81 0.96 10.48
CA ASN A 230 -19.53 1.96 9.70
C ASN A 230 -20.94 1.49 9.33
N ILE A 231 -21.11 0.24 8.95
CA ILE A 231 -22.43 -0.34 8.70
C ILE A 231 -23.23 -0.38 10.00
N ALA A 232 -22.64 -0.83 11.09
CA ALA A 232 -23.32 -0.97 12.39
C ALA A 232 -23.92 0.35 12.92
N LYS A 233 -23.29 1.48 12.61
CA LYS A 233 -23.78 2.82 13.03
C LYS A 233 -25.08 3.24 12.35
N THR A 234 -25.38 2.71 11.17
CA THR A 234 -26.49 3.13 10.33
C THR A 234 -27.62 2.10 10.27
N GLU A 235 -27.37 0.88 10.75
CA GLU A 235 -28.37 -0.18 10.75
C GLU A 235 -29.32 -0.09 11.93
N GLU A 236 -30.61 -0.35 11.68
CA GLU A 236 -31.59 -0.63 12.71
C GLU A 236 -31.32 -2.00 13.34
N THR A 237 -31.35 -2.06 14.67
CA THR A 237 -30.89 -3.23 15.46
C THR A 237 -32.00 -4.25 15.78
N GLU A 238 -33.15 -4.18 15.13
CA GLU A 238 -34.30 -5.02 15.43
C GLU A 238 -34.16 -6.50 15.00
N THR A 239 -33.07 -6.85 14.31
CA THR A 239 -32.88 -8.22 13.81
C THR A 239 -31.49 -8.72 14.13
N TRP A 240 -31.35 -10.08 14.18
CA TRP A 240 -30.07 -10.78 14.37
C TRP A 240 -29.04 -10.39 13.30
N PHE A 241 -27.78 -10.37 13.69
CA PHE A 241 -26.64 -10.08 12.83
C PHE A 241 -26.55 -8.64 12.30
N LYS A 242 -27.15 -7.68 13.01
CA LYS A 242 -27.09 -6.25 12.70
C LYS A 242 -26.53 -5.42 13.85
N GLY A 243 -26.18 -4.17 13.55
CA GLY A 243 -25.64 -3.23 14.54
C GLY A 243 -24.34 -3.75 15.16
N LEU A 244 -24.20 -3.69 16.49
CA LEU A 244 -22.99 -4.12 17.20
C LEU A 244 -22.63 -5.59 17.01
N ASP A 245 -23.59 -6.43 16.65
CA ASP A 245 -23.35 -7.85 16.35
C ASP A 245 -22.37 -8.01 15.15
N ARG A 246 -22.43 -7.12 14.18
CA ARG A 246 -21.46 -7.09 13.06
C ARG A 246 -20.04 -6.83 13.52
N VAL A 247 -19.87 -5.90 14.45
CA VAL A 247 -18.55 -5.55 15.01
C VAL A 247 -17.99 -6.74 15.79
N TYR A 248 -18.84 -7.38 16.61
CA TYR A 248 -18.47 -8.58 17.35
C TYR A 248 -18.06 -9.73 16.41
N ASN A 249 -18.80 -9.92 15.32
CA ASN A 249 -18.47 -10.92 14.31
C ASN A 249 -17.14 -10.64 13.58
N SER A 250 -16.67 -9.41 13.52
CA SER A 250 -15.31 -9.12 13.03
C SER A 250 -14.26 -9.79 13.94
N PHE A 251 -14.37 -9.60 15.25
CA PHE A 251 -13.42 -10.17 16.23
C PHE A 251 -13.47 -11.71 16.33
N VAL A 252 -14.62 -12.33 16.05
CA VAL A 252 -14.75 -13.80 16.07
C VAL A 252 -13.75 -14.48 15.14
N TYR A 253 -13.31 -13.79 14.09
CA TYR A 253 -12.38 -14.35 13.10
C TYR A 253 -10.91 -14.03 13.39
N ASP A 254 -10.57 -13.40 14.52
CA ASP A 254 -9.19 -13.07 14.87
C ASP A 254 -8.28 -14.30 14.98
N PHE A 255 -8.84 -15.48 15.22
CA PHE A 255 -8.12 -16.75 15.20
C PHE A 255 -7.49 -17.10 13.84
N LEU A 256 -7.91 -16.43 12.75
CA LEU A 256 -7.33 -16.61 11.41
C LEU A 256 -5.98 -15.92 11.26
N TYR A 257 -5.74 -14.87 12.05
CA TYR A 257 -4.49 -14.13 12.00
C TYR A 257 -3.37 -14.92 12.70
N PRO A 258 -2.23 -15.17 12.04
CA PRO A 258 -1.06 -15.74 12.70
C PRO A 258 -0.55 -14.89 13.86
N ASN A 259 -0.69 -13.57 13.74
CA ASN A 259 -0.34 -12.61 14.77
C ASN A 259 -1.44 -11.54 14.91
N PRO A 260 -2.47 -11.80 15.71
CA PRO A 260 -3.59 -10.86 15.89
C PRO A 260 -3.17 -9.54 16.56
N GLU A 261 -2.04 -9.50 17.28
CA GLU A 261 -1.52 -8.28 17.89
C GLU A 261 -0.90 -7.32 16.84
N SER A 262 -0.64 -7.80 15.64
CA SER A 262 -0.11 -7.02 14.51
C SER A 262 -1.17 -6.77 13.44
N VAL A 263 -2.37 -6.44 13.88
CA VAL A 263 -3.49 -6.02 13.01
C VAL A 263 -3.84 -4.59 13.42
N LEU A 264 -3.74 -3.67 12.46
CA LEU A 264 -4.01 -2.25 12.68
C LEU A 264 -5.45 -1.92 12.26
N ALA A 265 -6.30 -1.55 13.21
CA ALA A 265 -7.69 -1.14 13.00
C ALA A 265 -7.86 0.38 12.91
#